data_d1d2c5b5d76c180120bbd851ffc180d1
#
_entry.id   d1d2c5b5d76c180120bbd851ffc180d1
#
_cell.length_a   1.000
_cell.length_b   1.000
_cell.length_c   1.000
_cell.angle_alpha   90.00
_cell.angle_beta   90.00
_cell.angle_gamma   90.00
#
_symmetry.space_group_name_H-M   'P 1'
#
loop_
_entity.id
_entity.type
_entity.pdbx_description
1 polymer ?
#
loop_
_entity_poly.entity_id
_entity_poly.type
_entity_poly.pdbx_seq_one_letter_code
_entity_poly.pdbx_strand_id
1 'polypeptide(L)'
;MTNRKQKRSGTKANHTLSRRAPRPYDVVIVGAGPAGVGMGGILREYGLTNFVLVDRHEVGASFMRWPREMRLITPSFTSNAFGLLDLNSVAMNTSPGFSLNREHPSGLEFAEYLRRVASMYELPVRTGVDVTGVRQTERGFVVQTSEGDLATRFVVWAAGEYQYPNRHPFPGADLCVHNTEVAAWEDLPGDRFTVIGGYESGADAAIALVARQRNVAVLASEPTWESEHPDPSIALSPYTRERLAQSFISGLITLKSGARINLVEQREGIYVLRAEDGRTWESETQPILATGFHGSLGLVDTLLEYDEAGHVTVSEAADESTVAPGFFISGPMLRHRGVRFCFIYKYRQRFGVVGKAIASRLGKPTADIVSVLRKEGMYLDELSGCEESCEC
;
A
#
# COMPACT_ATOMS: atom_id res chain seq x y z
N MET A 1 -84.32 -30.23 -10.37
CA MET A 1 -82.98 -30.81 -10.76
C MET A 1 -81.98 -29.71 -10.64
N THR A 2 -81.28 -29.66 -9.51
CA THR A 2 -80.39 -28.56 -9.10
C THR A 2 -78.94 -29.08 -9.03
N ASN A 3 -78.12 -28.63 -9.94
CA ASN A 3 -76.70 -29.01 -10.03
C ASN A 3 -75.83 -28.09 -9.13
N ARG A 4 -75.32 -28.65 -8.05
CA ARG A 4 -74.33 -27.97 -7.18
C ARG A 4 -72.93 -28.16 -7.71
N LYS A 5 -72.28 -27.09 -8.24
CA LYS A 5 -70.83 -27.08 -8.53
C LYS A 5 -70.04 -26.83 -7.27
N GLN A 6 -69.24 -27.83 -6.84
CA GLN A 6 -68.24 -27.70 -5.81
C GLN A 6 -67.02 -26.90 -6.33
N LYS A 7 -66.71 -25.78 -5.70
CA LYS A 7 -65.45 -25.07 -5.88
C LYS A 7 -64.32 -25.76 -5.07
N ARG A 8 -63.33 -26.29 -5.75
CA ARG A 8 -62.08 -26.75 -5.13
C ARG A 8 -61.21 -25.51 -4.92
N SER A 9 -60.93 -25.15 -3.65
CA SER A 9 -59.93 -24.15 -3.26
C SER A 9 -58.53 -24.79 -3.34
N GLY A 10 -57.76 -24.42 -4.36
CA GLY A 10 -56.35 -24.80 -4.48
C GLY A 10 -55.50 -23.89 -3.56
N THR A 11 -55.01 -24.42 -2.46
CA THR A 11 -54.01 -23.75 -1.62
C THR A 11 -52.67 -23.76 -2.34
N LYS A 12 -52.25 -22.60 -2.86
CA LYS A 12 -50.88 -22.40 -3.38
C LYS A 12 -49.93 -22.42 -2.20
N ALA A 13 -49.16 -23.51 -2.07
CA ALA A 13 -47.99 -23.55 -1.19
C ALA A 13 -46.93 -22.57 -1.69
N ASN A 14 -46.73 -21.48 -0.97
CA ASN A 14 -45.60 -20.60 -1.18
C ASN A 14 -44.33 -21.34 -0.75
N HIS A 15 -43.60 -21.91 -1.71
CA HIS A 15 -42.23 -22.37 -1.53
C HIS A 15 -41.34 -21.12 -1.42
N THR A 16 -41.21 -20.61 -0.23
CA THR A 16 -40.11 -19.72 0.13
C THR A 16 -38.83 -20.54 0.03
N LEU A 17 -38.11 -20.42 -1.08
CA LEU A 17 -36.74 -20.91 -1.20
C LEU A 17 -35.91 -20.23 -0.12
N SER A 18 -35.67 -20.95 0.97
CA SER A 18 -34.68 -20.56 2.00
C SER A 18 -33.34 -20.38 1.26
N ARG A 19 -32.91 -19.14 1.02
CA ARG A 19 -31.57 -18.85 0.59
C ARG A 19 -30.65 -19.34 1.70
N ARG A 20 -29.99 -20.49 1.49
CA ARG A 20 -28.90 -20.94 2.36
C ARG A 20 -27.95 -19.77 2.52
N ALA A 21 -27.60 -19.42 3.77
CA ALA A 21 -26.58 -18.43 4.04
C ALA A 21 -25.33 -18.80 3.23
N PRO A 22 -24.70 -17.83 2.56
CA PRO A 22 -23.49 -18.08 1.77
C PRO A 22 -22.45 -18.75 2.67
N ARG A 23 -21.75 -19.74 2.10
CA ARG A 23 -20.67 -20.44 2.82
C ARG A 23 -19.60 -19.43 3.19
N PRO A 24 -19.12 -19.41 4.46
CA PRO A 24 -18.04 -18.50 4.86
C PRO A 24 -16.80 -18.73 3.99
N TYR A 25 -16.07 -17.65 3.70
CA TYR A 25 -14.75 -17.74 3.09
C TYR A 25 -13.76 -18.37 4.07
N ASP A 26 -12.75 -19.05 3.55
CA ASP A 26 -11.60 -19.41 4.38
C ASP A 26 -10.74 -18.15 4.63
N VAL A 27 -10.55 -17.31 3.61
CA VAL A 27 -9.77 -16.06 3.73
C VAL A 27 -10.48 -14.92 3.00
N VAL A 28 -10.51 -13.74 3.64
CA VAL A 28 -10.78 -12.46 2.98
C VAL A 28 -9.48 -11.65 3.00
N ILE A 29 -9.01 -11.24 1.81
CA ILE A 29 -7.90 -10.32 1.65
C ILE A 29 -8.48 -8.93 1.40
N VAL A 30 -8.11 -7.94 2.20
CA VAL A 30 -8.57 -6.56 2.07
C VAL A 30 -7.49 -5.72 1.38
N GLY A 31 -7.80 -5.26 0.17
CA GLY A 31 -6.89 -4.54 -0.73
C GLY A 31 -6.43 -5.39 -1.90
N ALA A 32 -6.45 -4.82 -3.10
CA ALA A 32 -5.95 -5.41 -4.35
C ALA A 32 -4.75 -4.64 -4.92
N GLY A 33 -3.91 -4.09 -4.02
CA GLY A 33 -2.58 -3.58 -4.32
C GLY A 33 -1.54 -4.71 -4.40
N PRO A 34 -0.24 -4.38 -4.44
CA PRO A 34 0.84 -5.37 -4.56
C PRO A 34 0.80 -6.45 -3.46
N ALA A 35 0.53 -6.06 -2.23
CA ALA A 35 0.45 -6.99 -1.10
C ALA A 35 -0.74 -7.95 -1.24
N GLY A 36 -1.94 -7.43 -1.58
CA GLY A 36 -3.13 -8.27 -1.73
C GLY A 36 -3.05 -9.21 -2.92
N VAL A 37 -2.59 -8.71 -4.07
CA VAL A 37 -2.39 -9.53 -5.29
C VAL A 37 -1.34 -10.61 -5.03
N GLY A 38 -0.20 -10.24 -4.40
CA GLY A 38 0.85 -11.20 -4.05
C GLY A 38 0.35 -12.27 -3.07
N MET A 39 -0.36 -11.87 -2.01
CA MET A 39 -0.97 -12.81 -1.08
C MET A 39 -1.98 -13.73 -1.76
N GLY A 40 -2.81 -13.22 -2.67
CA GLY A 40 -3.73 -14.04 -3.46
C GLY A 40 -3.00 -15.10 -4.27
N GLY A 41 -1.89 -14.73 -4.94
CA GLY A 41 -1.02 -15.65 -5.65
C GLY A 41 -0.46 -16.75 -4.72
N ILE A 42 0.07 -16.36 -3.57
CA ILE A 42 0.59 -17.31 -2.56
C ILE A 42 -0.48 -18.26 -2.04
N LEU A 43 -1.70 -17.80 -1.81
CA LEU A 43 -2.80 -18.70 -1.41
C LEU A 43 -3.11 -19.73 -2.50
N ARG A 44 -3.04 -19.35 -3.77
CA ARG A 44 -3.16 -20.29 -4.91
C ARG A 44 -2.04 -21.32 -4.91
N GLU A 45 -0.80 -20.92 -4.67
CA GLU A 45 0.34 -21.85 -4.59
C GLU A 45 0.15 -22.90 -3.48
N TYR A 46 -0.44 -22.50 -2.34
CA TYR A 46 -0.84 -23.45 -1.27
C TYR A 46 -2.13 -24.25 -1.57
N GLY A 47 -2.70 -24.12 -2.78
CA GLY A 47 -3.90 -24.85 -3.19
C GLY A 47 -5.18 -24.39 -2.50
N LEU A 48 -5.24 -23.15 -2.05
CA LEU A 48 -6.43 -22.54 -1.47
C LEU A 48 -7.30 -21.92 -2.58
N THR A 49 -8.61 -22.20 -2.54
CA THR A 49 -9.56 -21.74 -3.56
C THR A 49 -10.73 -20.97 -2.99
N ASN A 50 -11.04 -21.15 -1.68
CA ASN A 50 -12.18 -20.50 -1.03
C ASN A 50 -11.75 -19.20 -0.35
N PHE A 51 -11.28 -18.24 -1.13
CA PHE A 51 -10.93 -16.89 -0.67
C PHE A 51 -11.44 -15.83 -1.64
N VAL A 52 -11.44 -14.58 -1.20
CA VAL A 52 -11.78 -13.41 -2.02
C VAL A 52 -10.86 -12.24 -1.66
N LEU A 53 -10.48 -11.46 -2.68
CA LEU A 53 -9.89 -10.14 -2.50
C LEU A 53 -11.02 -9.10 -2.64
N VAL A 54 -11.03 -8.10 -1.77
CA VAL A 54 -11.96 -6.96 -1.86
C VAL A 54 -11.17 -5.66 -1.93
N ASP A 55 -11.53 -4.77 -2.84
CA ASP A 55 -10.94 -3.44 -2.97
C ASP A 55 -12.02 -2.40 -3.24
N ARG A 56 -11.89 -1.23 -2.62
CA ARG A 56 -12.85 -0.12 -2.81
C ARG A 56 -12.85 0.45 -4.21
N HIS A 57 -11.78 0.22 -4.97
CA HIS A 57 -11.62 0.69 -6.34
C HIS A 57 -11.37 -0.49 -7.28
N GLU A 58 -10.16 -0.62 -7.79
CA GLU A 58 -9.74 -1.64 -8.73
C GLU A 58 -8.32 -2.13 -8.43
N VAL A 59 -7.90 -3.20 -9.09
CA VAL A 59 -6.55 -3.74 -8.93
C VAL A 59 -5.50 -2.69 -9.27
N GLY A 60 -4.62 -2.39 -8.32
CA GLY A 60 -3.53 -1.43 -8.50
C GLY A 60 -3.97 0.05 -8.43
N ALA A 61 -5.18 0.35 -7.95
CA ALA A 61 -5.75 1.71 -7.93
C ALA A 61 -4.87 2.79 -7.30
N SER A 62 -4.10 2.46 -6.26
CA SER A 62 -3.17 3.40 -5.63
C SER A 62 -2.10 3.91 -6.61
N PHE A 63 -1.58 3.03 -7.46
CA PHE A 63 -0.59 3.38 -8.49
C PHE A 63 -1.19 4.20 -9.62
N MET A 64 -2.44 3.96 -9.98
CA MET A 64 -3.16 4.73 -11.01
C MET A 64 -3.39 6.19 -10.61
N ARG A 65 -3.31 6.49 -9.31
CA ARG A 65 -3.48 7.83 -8.75
C ARG A 65 -2.16 8.57 -8.54
N TRP A 66 -1.03 7.94 -8.87
CA TRP A 66 0.25 8.62 -8.83
C TRP A 66 0.29 9.76 -9.84
N PRO A 67 0.98 10.86 -9.54
CA PRO A 67 1.35 11.84 -10.55
C PRO A 67 1.96 11.16 -11.77
N ARG A 68 1.62 11.63 -12.97
CA ARG A 68 2.02 11.00 -14.24
C ARG A 68 3.53 10.76 -14.35
N GLU A 69 4.31 11.64 -13.77
CA GLU A 69 5.77 11.62 -13.81
C GLU A 69 6.39 10.70 -12.77
N MET A 70 5.65 10.35 -11.72
CA MET A 70 6.16 9.48 -10.66
C MET A 70 6.51 8.09 -11.17
N ARG A 71 7.61 7.54 -10.68
CA ARG A 71 8.13 6.23 -11.04
C ARG A 71 8.39 5.40 -9.81
N LEU A 72 8.36 4.07 -9.95
CA LEU A 72 8.88 3.18 -8.90
C LEU A 72 10.36 3.50 -8.67
N ILE A 73 10.72 3.78 -7.43
CA ILE A 73 12.09 4.11 -7.04
C ILE A 73 13.00 2.88 -6.96
N THR A 74 12.41 1.70 -6.71
CA THR A 74 13.11 0.42 -6.79
C THR A 74 13.26 0.04 -8.26
N PRO A 75 14.48 -0.29 -8.73
CA PRO A 75 14.68 -0.72 -10.10
C PRO A 75 14.07 -2.10 -10.35
N SER A 76 13.47 -2.28 -11.52
CA SER A 76 13.06 -3.55 -12.06
C SER A 76 14.08 -4.07 -13.04
N PHE A 77 14.27 -5.39 -13.13
CA PHE A 77 15.24 -5.98 -14.05
C PHE A 77 14.57 -6.34 -15.39
N THR A 78 15.09 -5.81 -16.49
CA THR A 78 14.64 -6.14 -17.84
C THR A 78 15.22 -7.48 -18.35
N SER A 79 16.11 -8.11 -17.57
CA SER A 79 16.65 -9.44 -17.82
C SER A 79 16.90 -10.16 -16.49
N ASN A 80 16.89 -11.50 -16.51
CA ASN A 80 17.13 -12.31 -15.32
C ASN A 80 18.36 -13.19 -15.49
N ALA A 81 19.54 -12.56 -15.56
CA ALA A 81 20.82 -13.28 -15.73
C ALA A 81 21.18 -14.15 -14.52
N PHE A 82 20.66 -13.86 -13.33
CA PHE A 82 21.01 -14.55 -12.09
C PHE A 82 19.90 -15.46 -11.53
N GLY A 83 18.77 -15.55 -12.23
CA GLY A 83 17.61 -16.32 -11.74
C GLY A 83 16.94 -15.72 -10.50
N LEU A 84 17.21 -14.45 -10.18
CA LEU A 84 16.60 -13.76 -9.04
C LEU A 84 15.25 -13.14 -9.43
N LEU A 85 14.30 -13.23 -8.53
CA LEU A 85 13.00 -12.56 -8.72
C LEU A 85 13.20 -11.04 -8.76
N ASP A 86 12.65 -10.38 -9.80
CA ASP A 86 12.67 -8.93 -9.95
C ASP A 86 12.20 -8.24 -8.65
N LEU A 87 12.88 -7.16 -8.24
CA LEU A 87 12.62 -6.51 -6.95
C LEU A 87 11.17 -6.02 -6.79
N ASN A 88 10.50 -5.67 -7.88
CA ASN A 88 9.11 -5.24 -7.86
C ASN A 88 8.11 -6.36 -8.19
N SER A 89 8.55 -7.60 -8.40
CA SER A 89 7.65 -8.75 -8.58
C SER A 89 6.88 -9.04 -7.30
N VAL A 90 5.59 -9.32 -7.45
CA VAL A 90 4.70 -9.70 -6.34
C VAL A 90 4.36 -11.20 -6.34
N ALA A 91 4.74 -11.93 -7.38
CA ALA A 91 4.44 -13.35 -7.53
C ALA A 91 5.58 -14.06 -8.28
N MET A 92 5.71 -15.36 -8.05
CA MET A 92 6.69 -16.22 -8.74
C MET A 92 6.47 -16.18 -10.26
N ASN A 93 7.57 -16.38 -11.00
CA ASN A 93 7.56 -16.40 -12.47
C ASN A 93 7.02 -15.13 -13.13
N THR A 94 7.05 -14.00 -12.43
CA THR A 94 6.65 -12.70 -12.97
C THR A 94 7.79 -11.69 -12.85
N SER A 95 7.85 -10.74 -13.77
CA SER A 95 8.77 -9.61 -13.72
C SER A 95 8.13 -8.38 -14.36
N PRO A 96 7.90 -7.30 -13.61
CA PRO A 96 7.45 -6.04 -14.18
C PRO A 96 8.50 -5.47 -15.14
N GLY A 97 9.81 -5.56 -14.84
CA GLY A 97 10.87 -5.10 -15.71
C GLY A 97 10.84 -5.76 -17.07
N PHE A 98 10.73 -7.09 -17.10
CA PHE A 98 10.64 -7.84 -18.36
C PHE A 98 9.32 -7.60 -19.10
N SER A 99 8.18 -7.68 -18.39
CA SER A 99 6.84 -7.58 -19.02
C SER A 99 6.48 -6.18 -19.50
N LEU A 100 7.07 -5.12 -18.89
CA LEU A 100 6.84 -3.72 -19.21
C LEU A 100 8.00 -3.11 -20.02
N ASN A 101 9.14 -3.80 -20.10
CA ASN A 101 10.40 -3.29 -20.65
C ASN A 101 10.80 -1.92 -20.03
N ARG A 102 10.73 -1.84 -18.70
CA ARG A 102 11.02 -0.64 -17.91
C ARG A 102 11.81 -1.01 -16.66
N GLU A 103 12.88 -0.27 -16.39
CA GLU A 103 13.62 -0.33 -15.12
C GLU A 103 12.83 0.36 -14.01
N HIS A 104 12.30 1.54 -14.27
CA HIS A 104 11.46 2.31 -13.35
C HIS A 104 10.06 2.53 -13.96
N PRO A 105 9.12 1.58 -13.79
CA PRO A 105 7.77 1.71 -14.31
C PRO A 105 7.02 2.89 -13.69
N SER A 106 6.14 3.51 -14.48
CA SER A 106 5.15 4.46 -13.99
C SER A 106 4.07 3.75 -13.16
N GLY A 107 3.28 4.53 -12.43
CA GLY A 107 2.14 3.98 -11.68
C GLY A 107 1.17 3.22 -12.58
N LEU A 108 0.81 3.77 -13.73
CA LEU A 108 -0.11 3.11 -14.68
C LEU A 108 0.45 1.79 -15.23
N GLU A 109 1.74 1.77 -15.60
CA GLU A 109 2.41 0.56 -16.06
C GLU A 109 2.44 -0.52 -14.95
N PHE A 110 2.75 -0.13 -13.71
CA PHE A 110 2.77 -1.08 -12.60
C PHE A 110 1.37 -1.59 -12.21
N ALA A 111 0.34 -0.75 -12.28
CA ALA A 111 -1.04 -1.19 -12.10
C ALA A 111 -1.45 -2.22 -13.18
N GLU A 112 -0.99 -2.05 -14.42
CA GLU A 112 -1.21 -3.03 -15.49
C GLU A 112 -0.51 -4.36 -15.20
N TYR A 113 0.73 -4.33 -14.68
CA TYR A 113 1.42 -5.54 -14.23
C TYR A 113 0.62 -6.27 -13.14
N LEU A 114 0.09 -5.55 -12.13
CA LEU A 114 -0.72 -6.16 -11.07
C LEU A 114 -2.00 -6.80 -11.62
N ARG A 115 -2.68 -6.17 -12.58
CA ARG A 115 -3.86 -6.74 -13.25
C ARG A 115 -3.52 -8.03 -14.00
N ARG A 116 -2.38 -8.07 -14.69
CA ARG A 116 -1.90 -9.29 -15.38
C ARG A 116 -1.61 -10.42 -14.40
N VAL A 117 -0.96 -10.12 -13.26
CA VAL A 117 -0.73 -11.11 -12.20
C VAL A 117 -2.04 -11.63 -11.63
N ALA A 118 -2.99 -10.74 -11.31
CA ALA A 118 -4.31 -11.13 -10.81
C ALA A 118 -5.05 -12.05 -11.80
N SER A 119 -4.96 -11.76 -13.10
CA SER A 119 -5.54 -12.59 -14.17
C SER A 119 -4.83 -13.94 -14.30
N MET A 120 -3.49 -13.95 -14.28
CA MET A 120 -2.69 -15.17 -14.40
C MET A 120 -2.98 -16.19 -13.27
N TYR A 121 -3.21 -15.70 -12.05
CA TYR A 121 -3.57 -16.52 -10.90
C TYR A 121 -5.09 -16.73 -10.76
N GLU A 122 -5.90 -16.23 -11.70
CA GLU A 122 -7.36 -16.29 -11.62
C GLU A 122 -7.88 -15.86 -10.24
N LEU A 123 -7.38 -14.71 -9.75
CA LEU A 123 -7.73 -14.25 -8.40
C LEU A 123 -9.19 -13.80 -8.34
N PRO A 124 -9.96 -14.24 -7.33
CA PRO A 124 -11.34 -13.84 -7.15
C PRO A 124 -11.42 -12.42 -6.55
N VAL A 125 -11.22 -11.39 -7.37
CA VAL A 125 -11.23 -9.98 -6.94
C VAL A 125 -12.63 -9.40 -7.08
N ARG A 126 -13.15 -8.77 -6.02
CA ARG A 126 -14.34 -7.92 -6.02
C ARG A 126 -13.91 -6.47 -5.88
N THR A 127 -14.09 -5.72 -6.93
CA THR A 127 -13.78 -4.28 -7.01
C THR A 127 -15.02 -3.43 -6.69
N GLY A 128 -14.81 -2.16 -6.29
CA GLY A 128 -15.89 -1.28 -5.88
C GLY A 128 -16.48 -1.63 -4.49
N VAL A 129 -15.81 -2.48 -3.71
CA VAL A 129 -16.25 -2.96 -2.40
C VAL A 129 -15.44 -2.30 -1.30
N ASP A 130 -16.02 -1.31 -0.63
CA ASP A 130 -15.36 -0.62 0.48
C ASP A 130 -15.51 -1.42 1.78
N VAL A 131 -14.38 -1.65 2.47
CA VAL A 131 -14.36 -2.28 3.80
C VAL A 131 -14.39 -1.17 4.85
N THR A 132 -15.44 -1.17 5.66
CA THR A 132 -15.66 -0.16 6.70
C THR A 132 -15.22 -0.60 8.09
N GLY A 133 -14.95 -1.89 8.27
CA GLY A 133 -14.45 -2.45 9.52
C GLY A 133 -14.36 -3.97 9.51
N VAL A 134 -13.71 -4.52 10.53
CA VAL A 134 -13.61 -5.97 10.75
C VAL A 134 -13.96 -6.25 12.20
N ARG A 135 -14.83 -7.22 12.42
CA ARG A 135 -15.22 -7.65 13.76
C ARG A 135 -14.86 -9.13 13.97
N GLN A 136 -14.19 -9.42 15.07
CA GLN A 136 -13.90 -10.80 15.48
C GLN A 136 -15.16 -11.48 16.01
N THR A 137 -15.26 -12.79 15.79
CA THR A 137 -16.32 -13.66 16.26
C THR A 137 -15.75 -14.97 16.81
N GLU A 138 -16.55 -15.80 17.45
CA GLU A 138 -16.12 -17.12 17.93
C GLU A 138 -15.61 -18.06 16.82
N ARG A 139 -15.97 -17.82 15.55
CA ARG A 139 -15.66 -18.70 14.41
C ARG A 139 -14.74 -18.04 13.36
N GLY A 140 -14.11 -16.92 13.68
CA GLY A 140 -13.29 -16.13 12.79
C GLY A 140 -13.72 -14.68 12.77
N PHE A 141 -14.00 -14.11 11.60
CA PHE A 141 -14.26 -12.68 11.43
C PHE A 141 -15.50 -12.42 10.56
N VAL A 142 -16.04 -11.23 10.74
CA VAL A 142 -16.99 -10.60 9.83
C VAL A 142 -16.33 -9.33 9.30
N VAL A 143 -16.05 -9.31 7.99
CA VAL A 143 -15.58 -8.13 7.28
C VAL A 143 -16.81 -7.35 6.81
N GLN A 144 -16.98 -6.15 7.34
CA GLN A 144 -18.11 -5.26 7.03
C GLN A 144 -17.79 -4.48 5.75
N THR A 145 -18.67 -4.59 4.76
CA THR A 145 -18.44 -3.95 3.47
C THR A 145 -19.65 -3.16 2.98
N SER A 146 -19.42 -2.28 2.01
CA SER A 146 -20.48 -1.52 1.33
C SER A 146 -21.52 -2.40 0.60
N GLU A 147 -21.18 -3.67 0.32
CA GLU A 147 -22.06 -4.65 -0.35
C GLU A 147 -22.60 -5.73 0.59
N GLY A 148 -22.43 -5.53 1.91
CA GLY A 148 -22.85 -6.47 2.95
C GLY A 148 -21.67 -7.22 3.58
N ASP A 149 -21.95 -7.91 4.65
CA ASP A 149 -20.96 -8.58 5.49
C ASP A 149 -20.40 -9.85 4.86
N LEU A 150 -19.09 -10.06 4.99
CA LEU A 150 -18.40 -11.27 4.56
C LEU A 150 -17.91 -12.05 5.79
N ALA A 151 -18.48 -13.23 6.03
CA ALA A 151 -17.99 -14.13 7.07
C ALA A 151 -16.75 -14.88 6.57
N THR A 152 -15.71 -14.95 7.39
CA THR A 152 -14.45 -15.60 7.04
C THR A 152 -13.75 -16.19 8.25
N ARG A 153 -12.88 -17.20 8.05
CA ARG A 153 -12.02 -17.74 9.11
C ARG A 153 -10.79 -16.87 9.35
N PHE A 154 -10.21 -16.34 8.28
CA PHE A 154 -8.99 -15.54 8.32
C PHE A 154 -9.14 -14.23 7.55
N VAL A 155 -8.47 -13.19 8.02
CA VAL A 155 -8.36 -11.91 7.32
C VAL A 155 -6.89 -11.62 7.04
N VAL A 156 -6.57 -11.22 5.82
CA VAL A 156 -5.29 -10.61 5.47
C VAL A 156 -5.53 -9.14 5.17
N TRP A 157 -5.02 -8.26 6.04
CA TRP A 157 -5.12 -6.82 5.88
C TRP A 157 -3.98 -6.32 5.00
N ALA A 158 -4.29 -6.01 3.74
CA ALA A 158 -3.37 -5.56 2.70
C ALA A 158 -3.80 -4.21 2.08
N ALA A 159 -4.57 -3.39 2.85
CA ALA A 159 -5.17 -2.15 2.38
C ALA A 159 -4.16 -0.99 2.18
N GLY A 160 -2.89 -1.18 2.57
CA GLY A 160 -1.80 -0.26 2.30
C GLY A 160 -1.92 1.09 3.01
N GLU A 161 -1.23 2.10 2.47
CA GLU A 161 -1.12 3.43 3.09
C GLU A 161 -1.48 4.58 2.14
N TYR A 162 -1.21 4.46 0.84
CA TYR A 162 -1.30 5.56 -0.11
C TYR A 162 -2.67 6.27 -0.15
N GLN A 163 -3.75 5.54 0.14
CA GLN A 163 -5.11 6.08 0.17
C GLN A 163 -5.47 6.80 1.49
N TYR A 164 -4.50 6.88 2.43
CA TYR A 164 -4.64 7.52 3.74
C TYR A 164 -3.56 8.59 3.94
N PRO A 165 -3.53 9.64 3.08
CA PRO A 165 -2.52 10.70 3.16
C PRO A 165 -2.65 11.51 4.44
N ASN A 166 -1.52 11.97 4.98
CA ASN A 166 -1.47 12.89 6.10
C ASN A 166 -1.71 14.33 5.59
N ARG A 167 -2.98 14.72 5.47
CA ARG A 167 -3.39 16.02 4.91
C ARG A 167 -3.43 17.16 5.93
N HIS A 168 -3.44 16.86 7.22
CA HIS A 168 -3.58 17.84 8.29
C HIS A 168 -2.48 17.72 9.33
N PRO A 169 -1.19 17.76 8.94
CA PRO A 169 -0.07 17.62 9.87
C PRO A 169 0.12 18.82 10.80
N PHE A 170 -0.47 19.98 10.44
CA PHE A 170 -0.37 21.23 11.20
C PHE A 170 -1.55 22.17 10.81
N PRO A 171 -1.85 23.22 11.62
CA PRO A 171 -2.84 24.24 11.30
C PRO A 171 -2.57 24.93 9.94
N GLY A 172 -3.62 25.10 9.12
CA GLY A 172 -3.53 25.69 7.79
C GLY A 172 -3.01 24.75 6.70
N ALA A 173 -2.82 23.45 6.99
CA ALA A 173 -2.43 22.47 5.98
C ALA A 173 -3.49 22.29 4.87
N ASP A 174 -4.74 22.62 5.13
CA ASP A 174 -5.84 22.66 4.17
C ASP A 174 -5.68 23.74 3.09
N LEU A 175 -4.79 24.71 3.30
CA LEU A 175 -4.37 25.67 2.27
C LEU A 175 -3.35 25.09 1.29
N CYS A 176 -2.84 23.90 1.53
CA CYS A 176 -1.84 23.21 0.72
C CYS A 176 -2.51 22.13 -0.15
N VAL A 177 -1.80 21.64 -1.16
CA VAL A 177 -2.19 20.47 -1.95
C VAL A 177 -1.32 19.28 -1.57
N HIS A 178 -1.93 18.15 -1.18
CA HIS A 178 -1.14 16.95 -0.93
C HIS A 178 -0.67 16.33 -2.25
N ASN A 179 0.56 15.76 -2.29
CA ASN A 179 1.13 15.17 -3.51
C ASN A 179 0.25 14.09 -4.16
N THR A 180 -0.59 13.41 -3.38
CA THR A 180 -1.56 12.41 -3.90
C THR A 180 -2.75 13.03 -4.65
N GLU A 181 -2.94 14.33 -4.60
CA GLU A 181 -4.01 15.06 -5.27
C GLU A 181 -3.54 15.68 -6.59
N VAL A 182 -2.25 15.61 -6.86
CA VAL A 182 -1.65 16.11 -8.10
C VAL A 182 -1.68 15.01 -9.15
N ALA A 183 -2.40 15.23 -10.24
CA ALA A 183 -2.48 14.28 -11.34
C ALA A 183 -1.22 14.30 -12.23
N ALA A 184 -0.65 15.48 -12.45
CA ALA A 184 0.61 15.67 -13.14
C ALA A 184 1.26 16.97 -12.67
N TRP A 185 2.57 16.96 -12.49
CA TRP A 185 3.33 18.13 -12.06
C TRP A 185 3.36 19.22 -13.13
N GLU A 186 3.26 18.84 -14.38
CA GLU A 186 3.21 19.77 -15.52
C GLU A 186 1.94 20.62 -15.55
N ASP A 187 0.84 20.13 -14.99
CA ASP A 187 -0.45 20.80 -15.02
C ASP A 187 -0.60 21.88 -13.94
N LEU A 188 0.34 21.95 -12.98
CA LEU A 188 0.28 22.95 -11.91
C LEU A 188 0.60 24.36 -12.45
N PRO A 189 -0.23 25.38 -12.16
CA PRO A 189 0.01 26.75 -12.59
C PRO A 189 1.11 27.42 -11.75
N GLY A 190 1.90 28.29 -12.36
CA GLY A 190 2.94 29.08 -11.70
C GLY A 190 4.36 28.62 -12.00
N ASP A 191 5.35 29.39 -11.54
CA ASP A 191 6.76 29.18 -11.84
C ASP A 191 7.62 28.94 -10.59
N ARG A 192 7.07 29.21 -9.40
CA ARG A 192 7.75 29.06 -8.12
C ARG A 192 6.92 28.22 -7.19
N PHE A 193 7.49 27.14 -6.70
CA PHE A 193 6.81 26.17 -5.85
C PHE A 193 7.54 25.96 -4.54
N THR A 194 6.77 25.70 -3.49
CA THR A 194 7.28 25.30 -2.17
C THR A 194 6.75 23.90 -1.84
N VAL A 195 7.67 22.99 -1.56
CA VAL A 195 7.36 21.60 -1.15
C VAL A 195 7.67 21.45 0.34
N ILE A 196 6.72 20.94 1.11
CA ILE A 196 6.85 20.66 2.55
C ILE A 196 7.05 19.16 2.72
N GLY A 197 8.25 18.77 3.14
CA GLY A 197 8.72 17.39 3.25
C GLY A 197 9.80 17.07 2.21
N GLY A 198 10.91 16.49 2.67
CA GLY A 198 12.12 16.28 1.85
C GLY A 198 12.47 14.82 1.61
N TYR A 199 11.54 13.88 1.88
CA TYR A 199 11.75 12.46 1.58
C TYR A 199 11.30 12.12 0.15
N GLU A 200 11.18 10.86 -0.22
CA GLU A 200 10.96 10.38 -1.59
C GLU A 200 9.89 11.18 -2.37
N SER A 201 8.69 11.36 -1.80
CA SER A 201 7.61 12.08 -2.49
C SER A 201 7.92 13.56 -2.71
N GLY A 202 8.57 14.21 -1.75
CA GLY A 202 8.95 15.64 -1.87
C GLY A 202 10.09 15.85 -2.83
N ALA A 203 11.09 14.97 -2.80
CA ALA A 203 12.19 14.98 -3.76
C ALA A 203 11.70 14.71 -5.18
N ASP A 204 10.82 13.72 -5.38
CA ASP A 204 10.24 13.41 -6.70
C ASP A 204 9.42 14.58 -7.27
N ALA A 205 8.58 15.21 -6.44
CA ALA A 205 7.84 16.42 -6.82
C ALA A 205 8.79 17.56 -7.27
N ALA A 206 9.83 17.82 -6.47
CA ALA A 206 10.80 18.86 -6.78
C ALA A 206 11.56 18.58 -8.07
N ILE A 207 12.04 17.35 -8.26
CA ILE A 207 12.73 16.92 -9.49
C ILE A 207 11.82 17.09 -10.71
N ALA A 208 10.57 16.66 -10.60
CA ALA A 208 9.62 16.76 -11.71
C ALA A 208 9.27 18.20 -12.09
N LEU A 209 9.16 19.10 -11.12
CA LEU A 209 8.95 20.54 -11.35
C LEU A 209 10.19 21.22 -11.96
N VAL A 210 11.40 20.92 -11.43
CA VAL A 210 12.66 21.45 -11.97
C VAL A 210 12.89 21.00 -13.42
N ALA A 211 12.56 19.77 -13.76
CA ALA A 211 12.63 19.28 -15.14
C ALA A 211 11.73 20.08 -16.10
N ARG A 212 10.76 20.85 -15.58
CA ARG A 212 9.87 21.76 -16.31
C ARG A 212 10.26 23.23 -16.18
N GLN A 213 11.53 23.48 -15.80
CA GLN A 213 12.08 24.83 -15.63
C GLN A 213 11.36 25.65 -14.54
N ARG A 214 10.79 24.99 -13.51
CA ARG A 214 10.17 25.67 -12.37
C ARG A 214 11.18 25.84 -11.23
N ASN A 215 11.09 26.96 -10.50
CA ASN A 215 11.88 27.19 -9.28
C ASN A 215 11.22 26.45 -8.11
N VAL A 216 11.97 25.69 -7.35
CA VAL A 216 11.44 24.87 -6.25
C VAL A 216 12.24 25.06 -4.97
N ALA A 217 11.57 25.38 -3.88
CA ALA A 217 12.10 25.31 -2.53
C ALA A 217 11.53 24.07 -1.81
N VAL A 218 12.39 23.20 -1.31
CA VAL A 218 12.01 22.07 -0.46
C VAL A 218 12.31 22.42 0.98
N LEU A 219 11.28 22.39 1.84
CA LEU A 219 11.37 22.65 3.29
C LEU A 219 11.21 21.33 4.02
N ALA A 220 12.25 20.86 4.69
CA ALA A 220 12.25 19.60 5.41
C ALA A 220 12.71 19.73 6.85
N SER A 221 12.11 18.96 7.76
CA SER A 221 12.56 18.87 9.16
C SER A 221 13.95 18.24 9.27
N GLU A 222 14.21 17.23 8.44
CA GLU A 222 15.45 16.46 8.40
C GLU A 222 16.09 16.54 7.01
N PRO A 223 17.42 16.60 6.90
CA PRO A 223 18.13 16.62 5.60
C PRO A 223 18.29 15.20 5.03
N THR A 224 17.19 14.55 4.66
CA THR A 224 17.19 13.17 4.15
C THR A 224 18.07 12.97 2.92
N TRP A 225 18.31 14.04 2.16
CA TRP A 225 19.20 14.05 1.00
C TRP A 225 20.70 14.03 1.34
N GLU A 226 21.05 14.27 2.61
CA GLU A 226 22.43 14.19 3.13
C GLU A 226 22.71 12.86 3.81
N SER A 227 21.68 12.03 4.04
CA SER A 227 21.84 10.75 4.70
C SER A 227 22.55 9.74 3.80
N GLU A 228 23.59 9.10 4.32
CA GLU A 228 24.34 8.02 3.66
C GLU A 228 23.85 6.63 4.08
N HIS A 229 22.74 6.57 4.83
CA HIS A 229 22.20 5.29 5.30
C HIS A 229 21.86 4.38 4.10
N PRO A 230 22.27 3.11 4.12
CA PRO A 230 22.07 2.21 2.97
C PRO A 230 20.60 1.83 2.77
N ASP A 231 19.79 1.79 3.85
CA ASP A 231 18.38 1.44 3.75
C ASP A 231 17.54 2.59 3.18
N PRO A 232 16.93 2.42 2.00
CA PRO A 232 16.06 3.42 1.40
C PRO A 232 14.74 3.64 2.15
N SER A 233 14.47 2.89 3.23
CA SER A 233 13.38 3.19 4.17
C SER A 233 13.74 4.32 5.15
N ILE A 234 15.02 4.74 5.19
CA ILE A 234 15.58 5.74 6.12
C ILE A 234 16.17 6.91 5.35
N ALA A 235 16.89 6.65 4.25
CA ALA A 235 17.48 7.65 3.37
C ALA A 235 16.76 7.69 2.00
N LEU A 236 17.05 8.68 1.18
CA LEU A 236 16.60 8.69 -0.21
C LEU A 236 17.19 7.52 -0.99
N SER A 237 16.38 6.90 -1.84
CA SER A 237 16.85 5.83 -2.74
C SER A 237 17.98 6.32 -3.66
N PRO A 238 18.89 5.43 -4.10
CA PRO A 238 19.93 5.80 -5.06
C PRO A 238 19.38 6.48 -6.31
N TYR A 239 18.26 5.98 -6.84
CA TYR A 239 17.58 6.55 -8.01
C TYR A 239 17.13 7.99 -7.77
N THR A 240 16.52 8.29 -6.62
CA THR A 240 16.09 9.64 -6.27
C THR A 240 17.27 10.56 -6.01
N ARG A 241 18.32 10.08 -5.31
CA ARG A 241 19.53 10.86 -5.04
C ARG A 241 20.24 11.30 -6.33
N GLU A 242 20.39 10.38 -7.30
CA GLU A 242 20.99 10.69 -8.59
C GLU A 242 20.21 11.76 -9.35
N ARG A 243 18.89 11.59 -9.48
CA ARG A 243 18.00 12.57 -10.13
C ARG A 243 18.01 13.92 -9.43
N LEU A 244 18.03 13.93 -8.10
CA LEU A 244 18.13 15.16 -7.31
C LEU A 244 19.45 15.87 -7.55
N ALA A 245 20.57 15.15 -7.55
CA ALA A 245 21.88 15.69 -7.85
C ALA A 245 21.94 16.32 -9.26
N GLN A 246 21.36 15.67 -10.26
CA GLN A 246 21.24 16.22 -11.62
C GLN A 246 20.39 17.51 -11.64
N SER A 247 19.33 17.57 -10.82
CA SER A 247 18.45 18.74 -10.73
C SER A 247 19.17 19.99 -10.19
N PHE A 248 20.21 19.84 -9.35
CA PHE A 248 21.02 20.96 -8.86
C PHE A 248 21.78 21.72 -9.97
N ILE A 249 22.11 21.05 -11.06
CA ILE A 249 22.83 21.67 -12.19
C ILE A 249 22.03 22.85 -12.78
N SER A 250 20.70 22.78 -12.71
CA SER A 250 19.82 23.84 -13.22
C SER A 250 19.85 25.13 -12.39
N GLY A 251 20.26 25.08 -11.12
CA GLY A 251 20.16 26.19 -10.16
C GLY A 251 18.73 26.54 -9.74
N LEU A 252 17.72 25.73 -10.14
CA LEU A 252 16.31 26.01 -9.89
C LEU A 252 15.77 25.33 -8.60
N ILE A 253 16.58 24.54 -7.90
CA ILE A 253 16.20 23.87 -6.68
C ILE A 253 16.95 24.43 -5.47
N THR A 254 16.22 24.64 -4.39
CA THR A 254 16.78 25.02 -3.09
C THR A 254 16.28 24.07 -2.02
N LEU A 255 17.19 23.44 -1.28
CA LEU A 255 16.86 22.55 -0.15
C LEU A 255 17.11 23.29 1.17
N LYS A 256 16.14 23.25 2.08
CA LYS A 256 16.20 23.85 3.42
C LYS A 256 15.90 22.79 4.47
N SER A 257 16.92 22.41 5.21
CA SER A 257 16.82 21.50 6.35
C SER A 257 16.45 22.23 7.65
N GLY A 258 16.03 21.47 8.66
CA GLY A 258 15.60 21.99 9.96
C GLY A 258 14.32 22.84 9.88
N ALA A 259 13.61 22.82 8.76
CA ALA A 259 12.38 23.58 8.53
C ALA A 259 11.14 22.73 8.87
N ARG A 260 10.90 22.51 10.15
CA ARG A 260 9.68 21.83 10.63
C ARG A 260 8.52 22.81 10.58
N ILE A 261 7.78 22.78 9.48
CA ILE A 261 6.61 23.66 9.30
C ILE A 261 5.49 23.26 10.26
N ASN A 262 4.95 24.25 10.99
CA ASN A 262 3.90 24.06 11.97
C ASN A 262 2.66 24.95 11.74
N LEU A 263 2.71 25.87 10.75
CA LEU A 263 1.59 26.72 10.38
C LEU A 263 1.72 27.17 8.93
N VAL A 264 0.59 27.21 8.21
CA VAL A 264 0.45 27.91 6.93
C VAL A 264 -0.72 28.88 7.01
N GLU A 265 -0.51 30.10 6.58
CA GLU A 265 -1.54 31.14 6.45
C GLU A 265 -1.55 31.67 5.03
N GLN A 266 -2.66 32.28 4.60
CA GLN A 266 -2.71 33.02 3.36
C GLN A 266 -3.00 34.48 3.65
N ARG A 267 -2.17 35.40 3.10
CA ARG A 267 -2.30 36.84 3.25
C ARG A 267 -2.14 37.50 1.88
N GLU A 268 -3.13 38.27 1.46
CA GLU A 268 -3.10 39.00 0.17
C GLU A 268 -2.74 38.12 -1.05
N GLY A 269 -3.17 36.85 -1.04
CA GLY A 269 -2.90 35.90 -2.10
C GLY A 269 -1.56 35.15 -2.00
N ILE A 270 -0.70 35.50 -1.04
CA ILE A 270 0.58 34.83 -0.77
C ILE A 270 0.40 33.86 0.40
N TYR A 271 0.99 32.68 0.26
CA TYR A 271 1.05 31.68 1.35
C TYR A 271 2.29 31.96 2.21
N VAL A 272 2.10 32.08 3.51
CA VAL A 272 3.16 32.29 4.51
C VAL A 272 3.30 31.01 5.33
N LEU A 273 4.46 30.37 5.21
CA LEU A 273 4.80 29.15 5.93
C LEU A 273 5.68 29.50 7.13
N ARG A 274 5.33 28.99 8.31
CA ARG A 274 6.12 29.21 9.54
C ARG A 274 6.62 27.87 10.07
N ALA A 275 7.90 27.85 10.47
CA ALA A 275 8.49 26.73 11.16
C ALA A 275 8.43 26.91 12.69
N GLU A 276 8.63 25.82 13.42
CA GLU A 276 8.66 25.78 14.90
C GLU A 276 9.72 26.72 15.51
N ASP A 277 10.84 26.95 14.80
CA ASP A 277 11.93 27.84 15.22
C ASP A 277 11.68 29.32 14.89
N GLY A 278 10.50 29.64 14.36
CA GLY A 278 10.08 31.01 14.03
C GLY A 278 10.51 31.50 12.65
N ARG A 279 11.30 30.75 11.88
CA ARG A 279 11.59 31.09 10.46
C ARG A 279 10.31 31.08 9.64
N THR A 280 10.28 31.93 8.61
CA THR A 280 9.14 32.04 7.70
C THR A 280 9.58 31.99 6.25
N TRP A 281 8.73 31.47 5.38
CA TRP A 281 8.88 31.48 3.91
C TRP A 281 7.58 31.92 3.28
N GLU A 282 7.69 32.49 2.10
CA GLU A 282 6.55 32.89 1.27
C GLU A 282 6.47 31.98 0.05
N SER A 283 5.27 31.64 -0.38
CA SER A 283 4.98 30.90 -1.60
C SER A 283 3.90 31.60 -2.39
N GLU A 284 4.20 31.88 -3.67
CA GLU A 284 3.26 32.49 -4.61
C GLU A 284 2.22 31.46 -5.10
N THR A 285 2.60 30.20 -5.12
CA THR A 285 1.71 29.08 -5.48
C THR A 285 1.27 28.32 -4.24
N GLN A 286 0.20 27.57 -4.36
CA GLN A 286 -0.26 26.66 -3.31
C GLN A 286 0.87 25.70 -2.90
N PRO A 287 1.27 25.66 -1.61
CA PRO A 287 2.33 24.79 -1.16
C PRO A 287 1.95 23.32 -1.34
N ILE A 288 2.95 22.48 -1.63
CA ILE A 288 2.77 21.05 -1.85
C ILE A 288 3.13 20.30 -0.56
N LEU A 289 2.19 19.50 -0.03
CA LEU A 289 2.45 18.60 1.10
C LEU A 289 3.02 17.28 0.61
N ALA A 290 4.20 16.93 1.08
CA ALA A 290 4.82 15.61 0.96
C ALA A 290 5.07 15.04 2.38
N THR A 291 4.01 15.04 3.20
CA THR A 291 4.05 14.78 4.65
C THR A 291 3.69 13.34 5.02
N GLY A 292 3.70 12.45 4.03
CA GLY A 292 3.52 11.01 4.23
C GLY A 292 2.06 10.59 4.43
N PHE A 293 1.89 9.45 5.09
CA PHE A 293 0.63 8.73 5.17
C PHE A 293 0.40 8.21 6.60
N HIS A 294 -0.86 8.16 7.03
CA HIS A 294 -1.26 7.51 8.28
C HIS A 294 -1.40 5.99 8.12
N GLY A 295 -1.67 5.52 6.90
CA GLY A 295 -1.96 4.12 6.63
C GLY A 295 -3.40 3.71 7.00
N SER A 296 -3.71 2.44 6.71
CA SER A 296 -5.08 1.91 6.81
C SER A 296 -5.42 1.25 8.16
N LEU A 297 -4.46 1.12 9.09
CA LEU A 297 -4.64 0.31 10.31
C LEU A 297 -5.68 0.87 11.27
N GLY A 298 -5.93 2.18 11.25
CA GLY A 298 -6.97 2.81 12.08
C GLY A 298 -8.38 2.25 11.86
N LEU A 299 -8.66 1.62 10.71
CA LEU A 299 -9.94 0.96 10.46
C LEU A 299 -10.13 -0.36 11.22
N VAL A 300 -9.04 -0.92 11.72
CA VAL A 300 -9.00 -2.24 12.41
C VAL A 300 -8.25 -2.16 13.74
N ASP A 301 -8.12 -0.97 14.28
CA ASP A 301 -7.36 -0.63 15.48
C ASP A 301 -7.67 -1.57 16.67
N THR A 302 -8.93 -1.90 16.87
CA THR A 302 -9.38 -2.81 17.94
C THR A 302 -8.90 -4.26 17.81
N LEU A 303 -8.33 -4.62 16.66
CA LEU A 303 -7.77 -5.95 16.40
C LEU A 303 -6.24 -5.97 16.47
N LEU A 304 -5.62 -4.87 16.92
CA LEU A 304 -4.18 -4.68 16.89
C LEU A 304 -3.66 -4.23 18.24
N GLU A 305 -2.41 -4.56 18.49
CA GLU A 305 -1.61 -4.05 19.59
C GLU A 305 -0.50 -3.15 19.02
N TYR A 306 -0.10 -2.13 19.79
CA TYR A 306 0.92 -1.17 19.39
C TYR A 306 2.01 -1.08 20.45
N ASP A 307 3.23 -0.87 20.00
CA ASP A 307 4.36 -0.58 20.88
C ASP A 307 4.31 0.88 21.42
N GLU A 308 5.25 1.23 22.29
CA GLU A 308 5.36 2.58 22.88
C GLU A 308 5.58 3.68 21.83
N ALA A 309 6.10 3.35 20.66
CA ALA A 309 6.30 4.27 19.53
C ALA A 309 5.08 4.37 18.60
N GLY A 310 4.00 3.64 18.90
CA GLY A 310 2.77 3.61 18.11
C GLY A 310 2.87 2.74 16.84
N HIS A 311 3.84 1.83 16.76
CA HIS A 311 3.92 0.87 15.68
C HIS A 311 3.16 -0.40 16.02
N VAL A 312 2.50 -0.96 15.00
CA VAL A 312 1.76 -2.21 15.17
C VAL A 312 2.69 -3.37 15.54
N THR A 313 2.27 -4.14 16.54
CA THR A 313 2.94 -5.36 16.99
C THR A 313 2.25 -6.59 16.42
N VAL A 314 3.00 -7.45 15.73
CA VAL A 314 2.53 -8.72 15.19
C VAL A 314 3.54 -9.82 15.47
N SER A 315 3.09 -11.07 15.39
CA SER A 315 3.97 -12.22 15.61
C SER A 315 5.02 -12.34 14.50
N GLU A 316 6.29 -12.50 14.84
CA GLU A 316 7.37 -12.74 13.85
C GLU A 316 7.13 -14.03 13.05
N ALA A 317 6.48 -15.02 13.65
CA ALA A 317 6.24 -16.32 13.02
C ALA A 317 5.22 -16.30 11.88
N ALA A 318 4.33 -15.28 11.83
CA ALA A 318 3.21 -15.29 10.87
C ALA A 318 2.70 -13.91 10.45
N ASP A 319 3.24 -12.79 10.94
CA ASP A 319 2.68 -11.44 10.78
C ASP A 319 1.22 -11.35 11.24
N GLU A 320 0.88 -12.16 12.24
CA GLU A 320 -0.45 -12.27 12.82
C GLU A 320 -0.60 -11.33 14.02
N SER A 321 -1.78 -10.73 14.13
CA SER A 321 -2.13 -9.93 15.32
C SER A 321 -1.92 -10.72 16.61
N THR A 322 -1.33 -10.08 17.62
CA THR A 322 -1.11 -10.65 18.96
C THR A 322 -2.40 -10.78 19.76
N VAL A 323 -3.45 -9.99 19.41
CA VAL A 323 -4.72 -9.92 20.14
C VAL A 323 -5.90 -10.51 19.37
N ALA A 324 -5.79 -10.69 18.05
CA ALA A 324 -6.83 -11.23 17.20
C ALA A 324 -6.32 -12.40 16.33
N PRO A 325 -6.18 -13.62 16.88
CA PRO A 325 -5.71 -14.79 16.15
C PRO A 325 -6.51 -15.05 14.87
N GLY A 326 -5.84 -15.17 13.72
CA GLY A 326 -6.44 -15.31 12.39
C GLY A 326 -6.51 -13.99 11.60
N PHE A 327 -6.09 -12.86 12.21
CA PHE A 327 -5.94 -11.58 11.53
C PHE A 327 -4.46 -11.33 11.23
N PHE A 328 -4.12 -11.17 9.95
CA PHE A 328 -2.74 -11.00 9.46
C PHE A 328 -2.56 -9.64 8.80
N ILE A 329 -1.37 -9.07 8.93
CA ILE A 329 -0.98 -7.84 8.24
C ILE A 329 -0.03 -8.17 7.09
N SER A 330 -0.24 -7.55 5.94
CA SER A 330 0.65 -7.70 4.77
C SER A 330 0.83 -6.36 4.07
N GLY A 331 2.06 -6.05 3.66
CA GLY A 331 2.38 -4.83 2.93
C GLY A 331 3.19 -3.81 3.75
N PRO A 332 3.19 -2.52 3.36
CA PRO A 332 4.16 -1.52 3.84
C PRO A 332 4.02 -1.15 5.33
N MET A 333 2.89 -1.50 5.96
CA MET A 333 2.67 -1.22 7.37
C MET A 333 3.38 -2.20 8.32
N LEU A 334 3.94 -3.29 7.76
CA LEU A 334 4.62 -4.33 8.53
C LEU A 334 5.97 -3.83 9.07
N ARG A 335 6.25 -4.15 10.33
CA ARG A 335 7.53 -3.90 11.00
C ARG A 335 7.90 -5.08 11.88
N HIS A 336 9.20 -5.39 11.93
CA HIS A 336 9.78 -6.35 12.87
C HIS A 336 11.15 -5.84 13.32
N ARG A 337 11.45 -5.87 14.62
CA ARG A 337 12.77 -5.55 15.19
C ARG A 337 13.37 -4.22 14.68
N GLY A 338 12.54 -3.18 14.48
CA GLY A 338 12.99 -1.91 13.92
C GLY A 338 13.02 -1.85 12.39
N VAL A 339 13.07 -3.00 11.68
CA VAL A 339 13.09 -3.06 10.22
C VAL A 339 11.70 -2.73 9.66
N ARG A 340 11.66 -1.83 8.68
CA ARG A 340 10.45 -1.45 7.93
C ARG A 340 10.33 -2.29 6.66
N PHE A 341 9.21 -2.99 6.51
CA PHE A 341 8.91 -3.76 5.30
C PHE A 341 8.16 -2.92 4.26
N CYS A 342 8.57 -1.67 4.04
CA CYS A 342 7.83 -0.71 3.22
C CYS A 342 8.02 -0.89 1.70
N PHE A 343 9.03 -1.63 1.24
CA PHE A 343 9.27 -1.91 -0.17
C PHE A 343 8.70 -3.27 -0.58
N ILE A 344 8.33 -3.41 -1.86
CA ILE A 344 7.75 -4.64 -2.41
C ILE A 344 8.70 -5.83 -2.17
N TYR A 345 9.99 -5.69 -2.49
CA TYR A 345 10.99 -6.75 -2.28
C TYR A 345 11.20 -7.13 -0.80
N LYS A 346 10.88 -6.21 0.14
CA LYS A 346 10.94 -6.50 1.58
C LYS A 346 9.68 -7.27 2.02
N TYR A 347 8.48 -6.69 1.90
CA TYR A 347 7.27 -7.33 2.44
C TYR A 347 6.85 -8.59 1.68
N ARG A 348 7.16 -8.74 0.38
CA ARG A 348 6.82 -9.97 -0.36
C ARG A 348 7.48 -11.22 0.22
N GLN A 349 8.64 -11.08 0.88
CA GLN A 349 9.33 -12.18 1.54
C GLN A 349 8.51 -12.77 2.68
N ARG A 350 7.55 -12.01 3.21
CA ARG A 350 6.64 -12.44 4.26
C ARG A 350 5.36 -13.12 3.74
N PHE A 351 5.05 -13.00 2.46
CA PHE A 351 3.86 -13.62 1.89
C PHE A 351 3.81 -15.12 2.11
N GLY A 352 4.91 -15.82 1.86
CA GLY A 352 5.01 -17.26 2.07
C GLY A 352 4.82 -17.66 3.53
N VAL A 353 5.24 -16.83 4.48
CA VAL A 353 5.12 -17.06 5.93
C VAL A 353 3.65 -16.98 6.35
N VAL A 354 2.94 -15.91 5.95
CA VAL A 354 1.50 -15.75 6.19
C VAL A 354 0.72 -16.89 5.51
N GLY A 355 1.02 -17.16 4.24
CA GLY A 355 0.38 -18.24 3.48
C GLY A 355 0.54 -19.61 4.13
N LYS A 356 1.74 -19.95 4.64
CA LYS A 356 1.99 -21.19 5.39
C LYS A 356 1.14 -21.26 6.66
N ALA A 357 1.07 -20.19 7.43
CA ALA A 357 0.30 -20.16 8.68
C ALA A 357 -1.18 -20.43 8.41
N ILE A 358 -1.76 -19.82 7.38
CA ILE A 358 -3.15 -20.02 6.96
C ILE A 358 -3.35 -21.45 6.43
N ALA A 359 -2.51 -21.89 5.48
CA ALA A 359 -2.61 -23.20 4.83
C ALA A 359 -2.52 -24.35 5.84
N SER A 360 -1.57 -24.27 6.78
CA SER A 360 -1.40 -25.28 7.84
C SER A 360 -2.66 -25.40 8.72
N ARG A 361 -3.28 -24.28 9.10
CA ARG A 361 -4.53 -24.26 9.89
C ARG A 361 -5.74 -24.76 9.10
N LEU A 362 -5.64 -24.78 7.77
CA LEU A 362 -6.64 -25.36 6.85
C LEU A 362 -6.32 -26.82 6.49
N GLY A 363 -5.28 -27.42 7.09
CA GLY A 363 -4.91 -28.81 6.87
C GLY A 363 -4.23 -29.09 5.52
N LYS A 364 -3.66 -28.06 4.89
CA LYS A 364 -2.92 -28.19 3.62
C LYS A 364 -1.45 -28.57 3.85
N PRO A 365 -0.82 -29.39 2.98
CA PRO A 365 0.61 -29.61 3.00
C PRO A 365 1.35 -28.33 2.63
N THR A 366 2.45 -28.01 3.33
CA THR A 366 3.17 -26.73 3.14
C THR A 366 4.64 -26.88 2.82
N ALA A 367 5.25 -28.04 3.10
CA ALA A 367 6.71 -28.21 3.04
C ALA A 367 7.31 -27.95 1.66
N ASP A 368 6.72 -28.53 0.61
CA ASP A 368 7.21 -28.40 -0.76
C ASP A 368 7.12 -26.94 -1.26
N ILE A 369 6.00 -26.31 -0.98
CA ILE A 369 5.77 -24.91 -1.37
C ILE A 369 6.75 -23.98 -0.64
N VAL A 370 6.99 -24.17 0.66
CA VAL A 370 7.98 -23.39 1.42
C VAL A 370 9.37 -23.53 0.81
N SER A 371 9.77 -24.76 0.39
CA SER A 371 11.06 -24.98 -0.26
C SER A 371 11.19 -24.16 -1.56
N VAL A 372 10.13 -24.11 -2.37
CA VAL A 372 10.10 -23.31 -3.61
C VAL A 372 10.18 -21.83 -3.28
N LEU A 373 9.31 -21.34 -2.37
CA LEU A 373 9.25 -19.93 -2.01
C LEU A 373 10.55 -19.38 -1.43
N ARG A 374 11.31 -20.19 -0.68
CA ARG A 374 12.64 -19.81 -0.20
C ARG A 374 13.63 -19.56 -1.34
N LYS A 375 13.62 -20.42 -2.37
CA LYS A 375 14.48 -20.26 -3.56
C LYS A 375 14.14 -19.00 -4.34
N GLU A 376 12.86 -18.64 -4.38
CA GLU A 376 12.35 -17.46 -5.10
C GLU A 376 12.43 -16.17 -4.26
N GLY A 377 12.97 -16.18 -3.04
CA GLY A 377 13.05 -15.01 -2.18
C GLY A 377 11.68 -14.49 -1.73
N MET A 378 10.70 -15.40 -1.58
CA MET A 378 9.32 -15.08 -1.13
C MET A 378 8.98 -15.73 0.22
N TYR A 379 9.99 -16.18 0.97
CA TYR A 379 9.82 -16.81 2.27
C TYR A 379 10.97 -16.46 3.20
N LEU A 380 10.76 -15.56 4.12
CA LEU A 380 11.71 -15.12 5.15
C LEU A 380 11.07 -15.31 6.53
N ASP A 381 11.40 -16.40 7.23
CA ASP A 381 10.91 -16.70 8.58
C ASP A 381 11.95 -16.46 9.67
N GLU A 382 13.23 -16.34 9.33
CA GLU A 382 14.32 -16.04 10.25
C GLU A 382 14.66 -14.55 10.19
N LEU A 383 14.32 -13.82 11.25
CA LEU A 383 14.53 -12.38 11.36
C LEU A 383 15.65 -12.01 12.35
N SER A 384 16.37 -12.99 12.91
CA SER A 384 17.42 -12.72 13.90
C SER A 384 18.61 -11.94 13.33
N GLY A 385 18.81 -12.02 12.01
CA GLY A 385 19.82 -11.23 11.30
C GLY A 385 19.31 -9.87 10.79
N CYS A 386 18.01 -9.56 10.99
CA CYS A 386 17.42 -8.30 10.58
C CYS A 386 17.51 -7.31 11.75
N GLU A 387 18.49 -6.44 11.72
CA GLU A 387 18.65 -5.30 12.63
C GLU A 387 18.53 -4.00 11.85
N GLU A 388 18.38 -2.85 12.53
CA GLU A 388 18.31 -1.53 11.88
C GLU A 388 19.49 -1.22 10.96
N SER A 389 20.63 -1.90 11.16
CA SER A 389 21.83 -1.80 10.35
C SER A 389 21.92 -2.84 9.23
N CYS A 390 20.87 -3.62 9.00
CA CYS A 390 20.89 -4.68 8.00
C CYS A 390 20.98 -4.09 6.58
N GLU A 391 22.09 -4.33 5.92
CA GLU A 391 22.31 -4.08 4.48
C GLU A 391 21.58 -5.18 3.68
N CYS A 392 20.27 -5.02 3.50
CA CYS A 392 19.47 -5.93 2.68
C CYS A 392 19.43 -5.49 1.22
#